data_3a223ffc69bb2ccc35cfbecf500dd6a1
#
_entry.id   3a223ffc69bb2ccc35cfbecf500dd6a1
#
_cell.length_a   1.000
_cell.length_b   1.000
_cell.length_c   1.000
_cell.angle_alpha   90.00
_cell.angle_beta   90.00
_cell.angle_gamma   90.00
#
_symmetry.space_group_name_H-M   'P 1'
#
loop_
_entity.id
_entity.type
_entity.pdbx_description
1 polymer ?
#
loop_
_entity_poly.entity_id
_entity_poly.type
_entity_poly.pdbx_seq_one_letter_code
_entity_poly.pdbx_strand_id
1 'polypeptide(L)' 'MSIHSHSIAAYPIKTGGFRGVILNRTTRERKASEVLSTLEAAKFWAKTAAFEALAGTPFTFAAIRIKGEYQANVWIAE' A
#
# COMPACT_ATOMS: atom_id res chain seq x y z
N MET A 1 -12.11 4.56 18.19
CA MET A 1 -12.45 4.69 16.76
C MET A 1 -11.19 4.62 15.92
N SER A 2 -11.26 4.09 14.72
CA SER A 2 -10.10 4.00 13.82
C SER A 2 -10.27 4.91 12.62
N ILE A 3 -9.14 5.44 12.12
CA ILE A 3 -9.14 6.29 10.94
C ILE A 3 -8.50 5.53 9.78
N HIS A 4 -9.20 5.46 8.66
CA HIS A 4 -8.66 4.90 7.42
C HIS A 4 -7.77 5.96 6.76
N SER A 5 -6.47 5.91 7.05
CA SER A 5 -5.53 6.95 6.64
C SER A 5 -5.00 6.79 5.23
N HIS A 6 -4.72 5.56 4.84
CA HIS A 6 -4.08 5.25 3.54
C HIS A 6 -4.65 3.96 2.97
N SER A 7 -4.48 3.80 1.67
CA SER A 7 -4.69 2.53 0.98
C SER A 7 -3.41 2.16 0.27
N ILE A 8 -3.02 0.89 0.35
CA ILE A 8 -1.85 0.39 -0.37
C ILE A 8 -2.28 -0.74 -1.31
N ALA A 9 -1.55 -0.89 -2.40
CA ALA A 9 -1.80 -1.95 -3.37
C ALA A 9 -0.51 -2.38 -4.04
N ALA A 10 -0.49 -3.63 -4.48
CA ALA A 10 0.54 -4.17 -5.36
C ALA A 10 -0.17 -5.01 -6.41
N TYR A 11 0.11 -4.76 -7.68
CA TYR A 11 -0.62 -5.39 -8.77
C TYR A 11 0.28 -5.63 -9.99
N PRO A 12 -0.07 -6.62 -10.81
CA PRO A 12 0.68 -6.88 -12.04
C PRO A 12 0.38 -5.80 -13.09
N ILE A 13 1.39 -5.54 -13.92
CA ILE A 13 1.30 -4.57 -15.01
C ILE A 13 1.23 -5.33 -16.35
N LYS A 14 0.45 -4.81 -17.29
CA LYS A 14 0.24 -5.45 -18.60
C LYS A 14 1.53 -5.73 -19.36
N THR A 15 2.52 -4.86 -19.22
CA THR A 15 3.82 -5.00 -19.92
C THR A 15 4.78 -5.92 -19.21
N GLY A 16 4.39 -6.50 -18.07
CA GLY A 16 5.22 -7.36 -17.25
C GLY A 16 5.70 -6.66 -16.00
N GLY A 17 5.92 -7.43 -14.94
CA GLY A 17 6.33 -6.89 -13.64
C GLY A 17 5.15 -6.48 -12.78
N PHE A 18 5.47 -5.81 -11.68
CA PHE A 18 4.50 -5.42 -10.65
C PHE A 18 4.78 -4.00 -10.19
N ARG A 19 3.75 -3.34 -9.68
CA ARG A 19 3.88 -1.98 -9.13
C ARG A 19 3.23 -1.91 -7.76
N GLY A 20 3.92 -1.25 -6.82
CA GLY A 20 3.36 -0.90 -5.53
C GLY A 20 2.81 0.53 -5.57
N VAL A 21 1.72 0.76 -4.85
CA VAL A 21 1.06 2.07 -4.81
C VAL A 21 0.63 2.35 -3.38
N ILE A 22 0.74 3.63 -2.98
CA ILE A 22 0.15 4.11 -1.74
C ILE A 22 -0.67 5.36 -2.04
N LEU A 23 -1.88 5.40 -1.47
CA LEU A 23 -2.78 6.54 -1.58
C LEU A 23 -3.04 7.11 -0.19
N ASN A 24 -2.78 8.41 -0.01
CA ASN A 24 -3.18 9.12 1.19
C ASN A 24 -4.64 9.53 1.02
N ARG A 25 -5.51 9.00 1.87
CA ARG A 25 -6.95 9.23 1.73
C ARG A 25 -7.41 10.62 2.16
N THR A 26 -6.60 11.31 2.94
CA THR A 26 -6.90 12.67 3.40
C THR A 26 -6.53 13.69 2.34
N THR A 27 -5.31 13.65 1.84
CA THR A 27 -4.80 14.61 0.85
C THR A 27 -5.06 14.16 -0.58
N ARG A 28 -5.38 12.88 -0.79
CA ARG A 28 -5.54 12.22 -2.09
C ARG A 28 -4.24 12.13 -2.89
N GLU A 29 -3.11 12.32 -2.25
CA GLU A 29 -1.82 12.12 -2.89
C GLU A 29 -1.60 10.62 -3.15
N ARG A 30 -1.12 10.32 -4.35
CA ARG A 30 -0.83 8.96 -4.77
C ARG A 30 0.63 8.87 -5.16
N LYS A 31 1.32 7.86 -4.62
CA LYS A 31 2.68 7.53 -5.02
C LYS A 31 2.70 6.11 -5.57
N ALA A 32 3.47 5.90 -6.62
CA ALA A 32 3.63 4.59 -7.23
C ALA A 32 5.12 4.26 -7.35
N SER A 33 5.44 2.98 -7.20
CA SER A 33 6.81 2.50 -7.38
C SER A 33 7.17 2.45 -8.86
N GLU A 34 8.45 2.29 -9.13
CA GLU A 34 8.88 1.81 -10.44
C GLU A 34 8.40 0.37 -10.64
N VAL A 35 8.56 -0.16 -11.86
CA VAL A 35 8.21 -1.54 -12.15
C VAL A 35 9.17 -2.47 -11.42
N LEU A 36 8.62 -3.40 -10.65
CA LEU A 36 9.37 -4.37 -9.85
C LEU A 36 9.16 -5.77 -10.41
N SER A 37 10.09 -6.67 -10.15
CA SER A 37 10.08 -7.99 -10.77
C SER A 37 9.10 -8.98 -10.16
N THR A 38 8.68 -8.78 -8.91
CA THR A 38 7.80 -9.70 -8.20
C THR A 38 6.70 -8.98 -7.44
N LEU A 39 5.60 -9.70 -7.19
CA LEU A 39 4.52 -9.19 -6.35
C LEU A 39 5.03 -8.90 -4.93
N GLU A 40 5.89 -9.76 -4.40
CA GLU A 40 6.46 -9.58 -3.06
C GLU A 40 7.26 -8.28 -2.95
N ALA A 41 8.04 -7.94 -3.98
CA ALA A 41 8.79 -6.68 -4.00
C ALA A 41 7.86 -5.46 -4.01
N ALA A 42 6.79 -5.52 -4.83
CA ALA A 42 5.81 -4.44 -4.90
C ALA A 42 5.04 -4.28 -3.59
N LYS A 43 4.66 -5.39 -2.98
CA LYS A 43 4.01 -5.44 -1.67
C LYS A 43 4.91 -4.85 -0.58
N PHE A 44 6.19 -5.22 -0.58
CA PHE A 44 7.18 -4.69 0.36
C PHE A 44 7.32 -3.17 0.18
N TRP A 45 7.40 -2.71 -1.05
CA TRP A 45 7.50 -1.27 -1.34
C TRP A 45 6.30 -0.52 -0.77
N ALA A 46 5.08 -1.03 -1.00
CA ALA A 46 3.86 -0.38 -0.54
C ALA A 46 3.78 -0.35 1.00
N LYS A 47 4.13 -1.45 1.66
CA LYS A 47 4.16 -1.49 3.12
C LYS A 47 5.21 -0.55 3.70
N THR A 48 6.39 -0.51 3.10
CA THR A 48 7.46 0.40 3.54
C THR A 48 7.03 1.85 3.39
N ALA A 49 6.34 2.19 2.30
CA ALA A 49 5.81 3.53 2.11
C ALA A 49 4.82 3.92 3.22
N ALA A 50 3.97 2.97 3.64
CA ALA A 50 3.04 3.21 4.75
C ALA A 50 3.79 3.42 6.07
N PHE A 51 4.82 2.63 6.35
CA PHE A 51 5.63 2.81 7.55
C PHE A 51 6.33 4.17 7.57
N GLU A 52 6.84 4.61 6.42
CA GLU A 52 7.47 5.93 6.31
C GLU A 52 6.47 7.07 6.50
N ALA A 53 5.30 6.94 5.88
CA ALA A 53 4.26 7.96 5.96
C ALA A 53 3.71 8.12 7.38
N LEU A 54 3.68 7.03 8.16
CA LEU A 54 3.12 7.01 9.50
C LEU A 54 4.19 6.77 10.58
N ALA A 55 5.41 7.21 10.32
CA ALA A 55 6.51 7.05 11.27
C ALA A 55 6.13 7.59 12.65
N GLY A 56 6.26 6.74 13.68
CA GLY A 56 5.91 7.11 15.05
C GLY A 56 4.44 7.02 15.40
N THR A 57 3.58 6.64 14.46
CA THR A 57 2.14 6.50 14.68
C THR A 57 1.76 5.01 14.62
N PRO A 58 1.14 4.44 15.65
CA PRO A 58 0.66 3.06 15.59
C PRO A 58 -0.46 2.90 14.56
N PHE A 59 -0.36 1.85 13.74
CA PHE A 59 -1.37 1.56 12.75
C PHE A 59 -1.42 0.06 12.45
N THR A 60 -2.47 -0.37 11.78
CA THR A 60 -2.63 -1.76 11.35
C THR A 60 -3.01 -1.81 9.87
N PHE A 61 -2.69 -2.95 9.24
CA PHE A 61 -3.13 -3.24 7.87
C PHE A 61 -4.35 -4.15 7.92
N ALA A 62 -5.39 -3.79 7.16
CA ALA A 62 -6.53 -4.64 6.92
C ALA A 62 -6.45 -5.12 5.48
N ALA A 63 -5.93 -6.32 5.27
CA ALA A 63 -5.69 -6.87 3.94
C ALA A 63 -6.99 -7.28 3.26
N ILE A 64 -7.08 -7.02 1.96
CA ILE A 64 -8.19 -7.42 1.11
C ILE A 64 -7.68 -8.51 0.18
N ARG A 65 -8.39 -9.65 0.10
CA ARG A 65 -8.01 -10.75 -0.78
C ARG A 65 -8.43 -10.46 -2.21
N ILE A 66 -7.43 -10.35 -3.09
CA ILE A 66 -7.66 -10.24 -4.53
C ILE A 66 -6.66 -11.18 -5.19
N LYS A 67 -7.14 -12.04 -6.09
CA LYS A 67 -6.30 -13.02 -6.76
C LYS A 67 -5.23 -12.31 -7.62
N GLY A 68 -3.97 -12.66 -7.37
CA GLY A 68 -2.84 -12.11 -8.13
C GLY A 68 -2.44 -10.69 -7.74
N GLU A 69 -3.13 -10.09 -6.77
CA GLU A 69 -2.85 -8.75 -6.30
C GLU A 69 -2.81 -8.70 -4.79
N TYR A 70 -2.25 -7.63 -4.25
CA TYR A 70 -2.32 -7.36 -2.82
C TYR A 70 -2.93 -5.98 -2.62
N GLN A 71 -3.92 -5.88 -1.74
CA GLN A 71 -4.48 -4.60 -1.31
C GLN A 71 -4.64 -4.62 0.20
N ALA A 72 -4.45 -3.47 0.82
CA ALA A 72 -4.70 -3.32 2.24
C ALA A 72 -5.09 -1.88 2.56
N ASN A 73 -5.97 -1.73 3.53
CA ASN A 73 -6.29 -0.44 4.12
C ASN A 73 -5.42 -0.25 5.35
N VAL A 74 -4.95 0.97 5.55
CA VAL A 74 -4.13 1.32 6.71
C VAL A 74 -5.00 2.08 7.70
N TRP A 75 -5.11 1.55 8.92
CA TRP A 75 -5.97 2.10 9.96
C TRP A 75 -5.14 2.59 11.14
N ILE A 76 -5.35 3.84 11.52
CA ILE A 76 -4.73 4.42 12.70
C ILE A 76 -5.70 4.25 13.86
N ALA A 77 -5.20 3.69 14.98
CA ALA A 77 -5.98 3.60 16.21
C ALA A 77 -6.00 4.95 16.90
N GLU A 78 -7.16 5.38 17.30
CA GLU A 78 -7.32 6.57 18.13
C GLU A 78 -7.38 6.21 19.60
#